data_1ccf714a6616c0de6d081a06a21bc360
#
_entry.id   1ccf714a6616c0de6d081a06a21bc360
#
_cell.length_a   1.000
_cell.length_b   1.000
_cell.length_c   1.000
_cell.angle_alpha   90.00
_cell.angle_beta   90.00
_cell.angle_gamma   90.00
#
_symmetry.space_group_name_H-M   'P 1'
#
loop_
_entity.id
_entity.type
_entity.pdbx_description
1 polymer ?
#
loop_
_entity_poly.entity_id
_entity_poly.type
_entity_poly.pdbx_seq_one_letter_code
_entity_poly.pdbx_strand_id
1 'polypeptide(L)'
;EQEGRAEAYRQIADELEFVDSSYITSVKYLDKEIFVDSSCEEDEFPVLLMDWIDGETMETYIAENYQDNYAMAMLCYRFCKMAAWLHSQPFAHGDIKPDNIMVRPDGSLTLVDYDGMFVPAMKGQKSPTIGTKDFSHPLRTVDEFDETIDDFALASIALSLKAISLKPSLLDEYGAADRLLFSADDYRDLSKSKAMNALLEQMNDEEVSTLLSMFLLANAKKNLAMCSFRLFVGKKPKDKIEVLSTEVTEEDLKNAVTDEYGVKYSKDGKKLLRVTQALYETYSVKEKTQVICDGAFVLIQDPYDLSNIRYNYVRSIYMPNSVKSIGSGAFSSCIFLSNIDMPNSVISIGDYAFMDCSVLSNLVIPDGVISIGCGAFWKCNSLSSIVIPKSVKKMKGNPFMCWNGKLKVFSTMFTYVGGVLFDKKNKK
;
A
#
# COMPACT_ATOMS: atom_id res chain seq x y z
N GLU A 1 -26.39 13.37 36.89
CA GLU A 1 -25.46 12.75 35.88
C GLU A 1 -26.17 12.34 34.59
N GLN A 2 -27.42 11.85 34.60
CA GLN A 2 -28.13 11.44 33.37
C GLN A 2 -28.63 12.64 32.53
N GLU A 3 -29.12 13.70 33.12
CA GLU A 3 -29.65 14.89 32.40
C GLU A 3 -28.55 15.60 31.58
N GLY A 4 -27.36 15.77 32.11
CA GLY A 4 -26.26 16.42 31.40
C GLY A 4 -25.76 15.62 30.20
N ARG A 5 -25.81 14.29 30.28
CA ARG A 5 -25.41 13.39 29.20
C ARG A 5 -26.40 13.40 28.03
N ALA A 6 -27.69 13.43 28.35
CA ALA A 6 -28.75 13.52 27.35
C ALA A 6 -28.68 14.82 26.54
N GLU A 7 -28.43 15.94 27.22
CA GLU A 7 -28.26 17.26 26.58
C GLU A 7 -27.01 17.29 25.67
N ALA A 8 -25.90 16.70 26.12
CA ALA A 8 -24.68 16.58 25.31
C ALA A 8 -24.93 15.80 24.01
N TYR A 9 -25.60 14.65 24.09
CA TYR A 9 -25.95 13.87 22.91
C TYR A 9 -26.91 14.57 21.95
N ARG A 10 -27.84 15.36 22.47
CA ARG A 10 -28.73 16.19 21.64
C ARG A 10 -27.90 17.21 20.86
N GLN A 11 -27.01 17.95 21.54
CA GLN A 11 -26.14 18.95 20.89
C GLN A 11 -25.22 18.32 19.85
N ILE A 12 -24.70 17.13 20.11
CA ILE A 12 -23.88 16.36 19.14
C ILE A 12 -24.73 15.94 17.92
N ALA A 13 -25.92 15.40 18.15
CA ALA A 13 -26.81 14.99 17.07
C ALA A 13 -27.23 16.17 16.19
N ASP A 14 -27.55 17.31 16.79
CA ASP A 14 -27.91 18.52 16.07
C ASP A 14 -26.75 19.08 15.22
N GLU A 15 -25.51 19.02 15.72
CA GLU A 15 -24.32 19.46 14.96
C GLU A 15 -24.03 18.50 13.80
N LEU A 16 -24.15 17.18 14.02
CA LEU A 16 -23.81 16.16 13.02
C LEU A 16 -24.90 15.94 11.97
N GLU A 17 -26.13 16.40 12.18
CA GLU A 17 -27.26 16.19 11.26
C GLU A 17 -26.96 16.67 9.84
N PHE A 18 -26.21 17.76 9.69
CA PHE A 18 -25.91 18.38 8.40
C PHE A 18 -24.50 18.09 7.88
N VAL A 19 -23.75 17.21 8.56
CA VAL A 19 -22.38 16.86 8.16
C VAL A 19 -22.41 15.69 7.19
N ASP A 20 -22.30 15.97 5.90
CA ASP A 20 -22.16 14.94 4.85
C ASP A 20 -20.70 14.48 4.72
N SER A 21 -20.35 13.41 5.43
CA SER A 21 -19.00 12.85 5.41
C SER A 21 -18.99 11.36 5.73
N SER A 22 -18.18 10.58 4.99
CA SER A 22 -17.95 9.17 5.31
C SER A 22 -17.11 8.93 6.56
N TYR A 23 -16.50 9.97 7.14
CA TYR A 23 -15.70 9.86 8.36
C TYR A 23 -16.50 9.83 9.65
N ILE A 24 -17.79 10.14 9.59
CA ILE A 24 -18.72 10.01 10.72
C ILE A 24 -19.94 9.19 10.31
N THR A 25 -20.65 8.66 11.29
CA THR A 25 -21.95 8.01 11.08
C THR A 25 -23.07 8.99 11.42
N SER A 26 -24.25 8.76 10.85
CA SER A 26 -25.42 9.53 11.24
C SER A 26 -25.77 9.25 12.71
N VAL A 27 -26.12 10.31 13.42
CA VAL A 27 -26.53 10.25 14.83
C VAL A 27 -27.86 10.93 14.97
N LYS A 28 -28.85 10.23 15.55
CA LYS A 28 -30.15 10.81 15.87
C LYS A 28 -30.43 10.60 17.34
N TYR A 29 -30.74 11.68 18.01
CA TYR A 29 -31.22 11.64 19.38
C TYR A 29 -32.75 11.57 19.37
N LEU A 30 -33.29 10.53 19.99
CA LEU A 30 -34.72 10.30 20.10
C LEU A 30 -35.12 10.37 21.58
N ASP A 31 -35.97 11.34 21.91
CA ASP A 31 -36.54 11.44 23.25
C ASP A 31 -37.58 10.34 23.46
N LYS A 32 -37.52 9.62 24.58
CA LYS A 32 -38.62 8.77 25.06
C LYS A 32 -39.04 7.63 24.11
N GLU A 33 -38.07 6.92 23.50
CA GLU A 33 -38.33 5.84 22.54
C GLU A 33 -38.32 4.43 23.18
N ILE A 34 -37.65 4.25 24.31
CA ILE A 34 -37.61 2.96 25.00
C ILE A 34 -38.40 3.06 26.30
N PHE A 35 -39.43 2.26 26.38
CA PHE A 35 -40.23 2.04 27.58
C PHE A 35 -39.69 0.82 28.33
N VAL A 36 -39.35 1.00 29.61
CA VAL A 36 -38.94 -0.07 30.50
C VAL A 36 -39.97 -0.20 31.60
N ASP A 37 -40.77 -1.29 31.55
CA ASP A 37 -41.65 -1.68 32.65
C ASP A 37 -40.80 -2.26 33.78
N SER A 38 -40.32 -1.41 34.68
CA SER A 38 -39.79 -1.86 35.95
C SER A 38 -40.92 -1.85 36.98
N SER A 39 -41.03 -2.86 37.78
CA SER A 39 -42.13 -3.16 38.74
C SER A 39 -42.48 -2.02 39.72
N CYS A 40 -41.96 -0.84 39.58
CA CYS A 40 -42.17 0.30 40.49
C CYS A 40 -42.40 1.66 39.82
N GLU A 41 -41.92 1.88 38.58
CA GLU A 41 -42.11 3.14 37.85
C GLU A 41 -42.01 2.89 36.33
N GLU A 42 -42.96 3.47 35.57
CA GLU A 42 -42.90 3.46 34.09
C GLU A 42 -41.99 4.62 33.68
N ASP A 43 -40.79 4.30 33.16
CA ASP A 43 -39.84 5.30 32.65
C ASP A 43 -39.61 5.14 31.16
N GLU A 44 -39.72 6.26 30.45
CA GLU A 44 -39.36 6.41 29.05
C GLU A 44 -37.91 6.92 28.96
N PHE A 45 -37.07 6.19 28.19
CA PHE A 45 -35.65 6.51 28.07
C PHE A 45 -35.32 7.05 26.66
N PRO A 46 -34.43 8.04 26.59
CA PRO A 46 -33.92 8.50 25.32
C PRO A 46 -33.01 7.44 24.65
N VAL A 47 -32.98 7.46 23.33
CA VAL A 47 -32.15 6.55 22.50
C VAL A 47 -31.29 7.35 21.57
N LEU A 48 -30.03 6.93 21.44
CA LEU A 48 -29.14 7.38 20.39
C LEU A 48 -29.17 6.34 19.26
N LEU A 49 -29.76 6.71 18.12
CA LEU A 49 -29.78 5.88 16.92
C LEU A 49 -28.59 6.23 16.04
N MET A 50 -27.77 5.23 15.71
CA MET A 50 -26.62 5.37 14.85
C MET A 50 -26.67 4.31 13.75
N ASP A 51 -26.14 4.66 12.56
CA ASP A 51 -26.00 3.65 11.49
C ASP A 51 -24.98 2.59 11.88
N TRP A 52 -25.32 1.35 11.55
CA TRP A 52 -24.38 0.24 11.71
C TRP A 52 -23.23 0.38 10.71
N ILE A 53 -21.99 0.20 11.19
CA ILE A 53 -20.77 0.26 10.36
C ILE A 53 -20.26 -1.17 10.17
N ASP A 54 -20.22 -1.62 8.91
CA ASP A 54 -19.55 -2.86 8.54
C ASP A 54 -18.04 -2.61 8.48
N GLY A 55 -17.26 -3.40 9.21
CA GLY A 55 -15.81 -3.25 9.31
C GLY A 55 -15.25 -3.75 10.63
N GLU A 56 -13.99 -3.51 10.85
CA GLU A 56 -13.25 -3.82 12.07
C GLU A 56 -12.65 -2.55 12.69
N THR A 57 -12.26 -2.59 13.96
CA THR A 57 -11.57 -1.45 14.58
C THR A 57 -10.19 -1.28 13.95
N MET A 58 -9.68 -0.05 13.94
CA MET A 58 -8.32 0.22 13.45
C MET A 58 -7.27 -0.52 14.29
N GLU A 59 -7.54 -0.78 15.57
CA GLU A 59 -6.69 -1.60 16.42
C GLU A 59 -6.57 -3.03 15.88
N THR A 60 -7.71 -3.69 15.61
CA THR A 60 -7.76 -5.04 15.00
C THR A 60 -7.04 -5.06 13.66
N TYR A 61 -7.35 -4.10 12.79
CA TYR A 61 -6.69 -3.97 11.50
C TYR A 61 -5.16 -3.85 11.61
N ILE A 62 -4.66 -3.04 12.55
CA ILE A 62 -3.22 -2.89 12.80
C ILE A 62 -2.64 -4.22 13.27
N ALA A 63 -3.26 -4.88 14.25
CA ALA A 63 -2.78 -6.15 14.79
C ALA A 63 -2.62 -7.24 13.71
N GLU A 64 -3.53 -7.28 12.74
CA GLU A 64 -3.51 -8.25 11.65
C GLU A 64 -2.57 -7.87 10.50
N ASN A 65 -2.32 -6.58 10.27
CA ASN A 65 -1.66 -6.08 9.06
C ASN A 65 -0.33 -5.35 9.29
N TYR A 66 0.15 -5.17 10.53
CA TYR A 66 1.33 -4.31 10.81
C TYR A 66 2.62 -4.78 10.13
N GLN A 67 2.74 -6.07 9.79
CA GLN A 67 3.88 -6.62 9.04
C GLN A 67 3.82 -6.27 7.54
N ASP A 68 2.68 -5.86 7.01
CA ASP A 68 2.56 -5.38 5.63
C ASP A 68 2.80 -3.87 5.55
N ASN A 69 4.02 -3.50 5.16
CA ASN A 69 4.44 -2.10 5.01
C ASN A 69 3.49 -1.28 4.12
N TYR A 70 2.90 -1.90 3.07
CA TYR A 70 1.98 -1.20 2.19
C TYR A 70 0.61 -0.98 2.86
N ALA A 71 0.07 -2.00 3.51
CA ALA A 71 -1.19 -1.88 4.26
C ALA A 71 -1.08 -0.77 5.31
N MET A 72 0.02 -0.74 6.08
CA MET A 72 0.27 0.29 7.09
C MET A 72 0.50 1.68 6.48
N ALA A 73 1.21 1.80 5.35
CA ALA A 73 1.37 3.06 4.65
C ALA A 73 0.03 3.60 4.11
N MET A 74 -0.84 2.71 3.60
CA MET A 74 -2.19 3.07 3.16
C MET A 74 -3.08 3.49 4.33
N LEU A 75 -2.99 2.78 5.45
CA LEU A 75 -3.71 3.16 6.68
C LEU A 75 -3.26 4.55 7.16
N CYS A 76 -1.96 4.81 7.23
CA CYS A 76 -1.40 6.12 7.58
C CYS A 76 -1.92 7.22 6.64
N TYR A 77 -1.90 6.98 5.33
CA TYR A 77 -2.42 7.93 4.34
C TYR A 77 -3.92 8.24 4.55
N ARG A 78 -4.75 7.19 4.75
CA ARG A 78 -6.19 7.34 5.00
C ARG A 78 -6.46 8.06 6.32
N PHE A 79 -5.69 7.73 7.36
CA PHE A 79 -5.75 8.39 8.65
C PHE A 79 -5.41 9.88 8.53
N CYS A 80 -4.34 10.25 7.84
CA CYS A 80 -3.99 11.66 7.62
C CYS A 80 -5.07 12.42 6.81
N LYS A 81 -5.77 11.74 5.88
CA LYS A 81 -6.93 12.35 5.19
C LYS A 81 -8.08 12.61 6.14
N MET A 82 -8.41 11.64 7.00
CA MET A 82 -9.43 11.80 8.04
C MET A 82 -9.04 12.91 9.02
N ALA A 83 -7.79 12.91 9.47
CA ALA A 83 -7.27 13.95 10.36
C ALA A 83 -7.33 15.35 9.72
N ALA A 84 -6.98 15.47 8.43
CA ALA A 84 -7.10 16.74 7.70
C ALA A 84 -8.55 17.22 7.60
N TRP A 85 -9.49 16.31 7.43
CA TRP A 85 -10.92 16.63 7.43
C TRP A 85 -11.38 17.03 8.82
N LEU A 86 -11.12 16.22 9.85
CA LEU A 86 -11.56 16.48 11.23
C LEU A 86 -11.01 17.83 11.74
N HIS A 87 -9.73 18.08 11.53
CA HIS A 87 -9.07 19.34 11.90
C HIS A 87 -9.62 20.58 11.16
N SER A 88 -10.43 20.41 10.13
CA SER A 88 -11.13 21.50 9.42
C SER A 88 -12.57 21.71 9.89
N GLN A 89 -13.06 20.88 10.83
CA GLN A 89 -14.40 20.98 11.37
C GLN A 89 -14.45 21.92 12.58
N PRO A 90 -15.61 22.48 12.92
CA PRO A 90 -15.79 23.29 14.12
C PRO A 90 -15.95 22.44 15.38
N PHE A 91 -15.86 21.13 15.29
CA PHE A 91 -16.02 20.16 16.36
C PHE A 91 -14.79 19.26 16.46
N ALA A 92 -14.66 18.55 17.58
CA ALA A 92 -13.61 17.57 17.81
C ALA A 92 -14.20 16.29 18.42
N HIS A 93 -13.55 15.15 18.20
CA HIS A 93 -14.01 13.86 18.69
C HIS A 93 -13.79 13.68 20.20
N GLY A 94 -12.67 14.19 20.71
CA GLY A 94 -12.35 14.21 22.14
C GLY A 94 -11.73 12.95 22.72
N ASP A 95 -11.83 11.80 22.04
CA ASP A 95 -11.17 10.52 22.42
C ASP A 95 -10.71 9.74 21.19
N ILE A 96 -9.84 10.35 20.38
CA ILE A 96 -9.25 9.70 19.20
C ILE A 96 -8.27 8.61 19.63
N LYS A 97 -8.61 7.38 19.30
CA LYS A 97 -7.77 6.18 19.50
C LYS A 97 -8.13 5.11 18.46
N PRO A 98 -7.28 4.09 18.24
CA PRO A 98 -7.54 3.04 17.25
C PRO A 98 -8.87 2.31 17.42
N ASP A 99 -9.34 2.09 18.65
CA ASP A 99 -10.62 1.42 18.92
C ASP A 99 -11.84 2.23 18.48
N ASN A 100 -11.71 3.57 18.49
CA ASN A 100 -12.78 4.49 18.13
C ASN A 100 -12.78 4.85 16.65
N ILE A 101 -12.05 4.08 15.82
CA ILE A 101 -11.96 4.26 14.37
C ILE A 101 -12.25 2.92 13.69
N MET A 102 -13.30 2.84 12.91
CA MET A 102 -13.64 1.66 12.10
C MET A 102 -12.93 1.71 10.76
N VAL A 103 -12.36 0.60 10.33
CA VAL A 103 -11.82 0.36 9.00
C VAL A 103 -12.84 -0.49 8.23
N ARG A 104 -13.43 0.09 7.19
CA ARG A 104 -14.43 -0.58 6.35
C ARG A 104 -13.75 -1.54 5.35
N PRO A 105 -14.48 -2.47 4.70
CA PRO A 105 -13.91 -3.41 3.73
C PRO A 105 -13.21 -2.74 2.53
N ASP A 106 -13.63 -1.54 2.12
CA ASP A 106 -12.96 -0.72 1.11
C ASP A 106 -11.74 0.05 1.66
N GLY A 107 -11.51 -0.10 2.96
CA GLY A 107 -10.47 0.55 3.74
C GLY A 107 -10.75 2.02 4.08
N SER A 108 -11.94 2.56 3.81
CA SER A 108 -12.33 3.88 4.32
C SER A 108 -12.44 3.85 5.85
N LEU A 109 -12.19 5.00 6.48
CA LEU A 109 -12.23 5.15 7.93
C LEU A 109 -13.51 5.85 8.37
N THR A 110 -14.04 5.45 9.52
CA THR A 110 -15.20 6.09 10.15
C THR A 110 -15.00 6.17 11.65
N LEU A 111 -15.20 7.35 12.23
CA LEU A 111 -15.16 7.60 13.67
C LEU A 111 -16.41 7.04 14.35
N VAL A 112 -16.24 6.50 15.54
CA VAL A 112 -17.30 5.96 16.41
C VAL A 112 -17.06 6.39 17.85
N ASP A 113 -18.07 6.24 18.73
CA ASP A 113 -17.98 6.58 20.15
C ASP A 113 -17.80 8.10 20.40
N TYR A 114 -18.91 8.82 20.26
CA TYR A 114 -18.93 10.30 20.35
C TYR A 114 -19.09 10.83 21.78
N ASP A 115 -18.91 10.01 22.81
CA ASP A 115 -19.10 10.37 24.23
C ASP A 115 -18.21 11.53 24.69
N GLY A 116 -17.05 11.71 24.07
CA GLY A 116 -16.08 12.77 24.37
C GLY A 116 -16.17 14.00 23.48
N MET A 117 -17.10 14.02 22.54
CA MET A 117 -17.14 14.99 21.46
C MET A 117 -17.38 16.42 21.94
N PHE A 118 -16.60 17.34 21.38
CA PHE A 118 -16.84 18.78 21.48
C PHE A 118 -17.59 19.26 20.24
N VAL A 119 -18.66 20.03 20.47
CA VAL A 119 -19.36 20.81 19.43
C VAL A 119 -19.46 22.25 19.82
N PRO A 120 -19.64 23.23 18.90
CA PRO A 120 -19.65 24.66 19.20
C PRO A 120 -20.65 25.07 20.27
N ALA A 121 -21.80 24.38 20.37
CA ALA A 121 -22.80 24.61 21.41
C ALA A 121 -22.28 24.35 22.83
N MET A 122 -21.20 23.57 23.00
CA MET A 122 -20.60 23.24 24.29
C MET A 122 -19.49 24.23 24.71
N LYS A 123 -19.26 25.27 23.96
CA LYS A 123 -18.19 26.23 24.25
C LYS A 123 -18.28 26.79 25.67
N GLY A 124 -17.19 26.65 26.44
CA GLY A 124 -17.13 27.09 27.85
C GLY A 124 -17.61 26.03 28.84
N GLN A 125 -18.07 24.89 28.40
CA GLN A 125 -18.33 23.72 29.25
C GLN A 125 -17.04 22.96 29.55
N LYS A 126 -17.11 21.96 30.44
CA LYS A 126 -16.00 21.06 30.75
C LYS A 126 -16.13 19.80 29.93
N SER A 127 -15.01 19.25 29.52
CA SER A 127 -14.97 17.95 28.84
C SER A 127 -15.51 16.83 29.75
N PRO A 128 -16.36 15.94 29.23
CA PRO A 128 -16.85 14.80 29.99
C PRO A 128 -15.73 13.75 30.25
N THR A 129 -14.64 13.80 29.51
CA THR A 129 -13.50 12.90 29.60
C THR A 129 -12.19 13.64 29.35
N ILE A 130 -11.09 13.09 29.87
CA ILE A 130 -9.73 13.52 29.50
C ILE A 130 -9.15 12.67 28.36
N GLY A 131 -9.97 11.78 27.76
CA GLY A 131 -9.56 10.82 26.73
C GLY A 131 -8.77 9.64 27.31
N THR A 132 -8.33 8.76 26.41
CA THR A 132 -7.56 7.58 26.76
C THR A 132 -6.09 7.93 27.03
N LYS A 133 -5.54 7.43 28.14
CA LYS A 133 -4.25 7.80 28.72
C LYS A 133 -3.09 7.85 27.70
N ASP A 134 -2.95 6.80 26.87
CA ASP A 134 -1.83 6.70 25.94
C ASP A 134 -2.08 7.37 24.58
N PHE A 135 -3.26 7.98 24.42
CA PHE A 135 -3.64 8.79 23.23
C PHE A 135 -3.98 10.24 23.57
N SER A 136 -3.91 10.62 24.83
CA SER A 136 -4.19 11.98 25.30
C SER A 136 -2.94 12.68 25.78
N HIS A 137 -2.92 14.01 25.63
CA HIS A 137 -1.81 14.80 26.14
C HIS A 137 -1.69 14.61 27.66
N PRO A 138 -0.49 14.33 28.23
CA PRO A 138 -0.33 14.00 29.63
C PRO A 138 -0.72 15.10 30.62
N LEU A 139 -0.87 16.34 30.15
CA LEU A 139 -1.32 17.48 30.93
C LEU A 139 -2.73 17.96 30.52
N ARG A 140 -3.50 17.14 29.81
CA ARG A 140 -4.91 17.47 29.48
C ARG A 140 -5.75 17.48 30.74
N THR A 141 -6.61 18.48 30.84
CA THR A 141 -7.59 18.61 31.92
C THR A 141 -8.99 18.69 31.33
N VAL A 142 -10.01 18.52 32.15
CA VAL A 142 -11.42 18.68 31.74
C VAL A 142 -11.77 20.12 31.35
N ASP A 143 -10.95 21.11 31.71
CA ASP A 143 -11.16 22.52 31.35
C ASP A 143 -10.70 22.83 29.90
N GLU A 144 -9.92 21.94 29.28
CA GLU A 144 -9.52 21.99 27.87
C GLU A 144 -10.57 21.27 27.03
N PHE A 145 -11.55 22.03 26.52
CA PHE A 145 -12.67 21.51 25.76
C PHE A 145 -13.02 22.45 24.61
N ASP A 146 -12.38 22.22 23.46
CA ASP A 146 -12.52 23.03 22.26
C ASP A 146 -12.21 22.18 21.00
N GLU A 147 -12.25 22.81 19.82
CA GLU A 147 -12.01 22.17 18.53
C GLU A 147 -10.59 21.63 18.32
N THR A 148 -9.64 21.93 19.19
CA THR A 148 -8.23 21.54 19.05
C THR A 148 -7.84 20.35 19.94
N ILE A 149 -8.76 19.81 20.73
CA ILE A 149 -8.49 18.76 21.72
C ILE A 149 -7.95 17.45 21.10
N ASP A 150 -8.17 17.24 19.81
CA ASP A 150 -7.71 16.04 19.09
C ASP A 150 -6.30 16.19 18.50
N ASP A 151 -5.73 17.38 18.44
CA ASP A 151 -4.45 17.65 17.76
C ASP A 151 -3.33 16.72 18.20
N PHE A 152 -3.24 16.47 19.50
CA PHE A 152 -2.21 15.60 20.08
C PHE A 152 -2.40 14.15 19.65
N ALA A 153 -3.60 13.59 19.78
CA ALA A 153 -3.90 12.22 19.40
C ALA A 153 -3.69 11.99 17.91
N LEU A 154 -4.19 12.90 17.07
CA LEU A 154 -4.03 12.83 15.62
C LEU A 154 -2.55 12.83 15.21
N ALA A 155 -1.74 13.71 15.80
CA ALA A 155 -0.31 13.78 15.48
C ALA A 155 0.46 12.55 15.97
N SER A 156 0.19 12.04 17.19
CA SER A 156 0.82 10.87 17.76
C SER A 156 0.51 9.59 16.97
N ILE A 157 -0.77 9.39 16.63
CA ILE A 157 -1.20 8.21 15.87
C ILE A 157 -0.63 8.26 14.44
N ALA A 158 -0.71 9.40 13.74
CA ALA A 158 -0.16 9.53 12.38
C ALA A 158 1.34 9.24 12.34
N LEU A 159 2.11 9.75 13.31
CA LEU A 159 3.53 9.48 13.45
C LEU A 159 3.81 8.00 13.69
N SER A 160 3.05 7.37 14.60
CA SER A 160 3.19 5.93 14.90
C SER A 160 2.89 5.05 13.70
N LEU A 161 1.79 5.31 12.97
CA LEU A 161 1.42 4.56 11.77
C LEU A 161 2.49 4.68 10.68
N LYS A 162 3.03 5.88 10.46
CA LYS A 162 4.11 6.08 9.49
C LYS A 162 5.37 5.33 9.89
N ALA A 163 5.78 5.39 11.14
CA ALA A 163 6.97 4.71 11.65
C ALA A 163 6.82 3.17 11.52
N ILE A 164 5.67 2.60 11.90
CA ILE A 164 5.37 1.17 11.77
C ILE A 164 5.39 0.77 10.29
N SER A 165 4.86 1.60 9.37
CA SER A 165 4.88 1.30 7.94
C SER A 165 6.29 1.18 7.35
N LEU A 166 7.29 1.79 7.97
CA LEU A 166 8.69 1.72 7.55
C LEU A 166 9.47 0.60 8.27
N LYS A 167 9.17 0.38 9.55
CA LYS A 167 9.84 -0.59 10.42
C LYS A 167 8.81 -1.27 11.34
N PRO A 168 8.15 -2.35 10.88
CA PRO A 168 7.11 -3.06 11.65
C PRO A 168 7.54 -3.50 13.04
N SER A 169 8.82 -3.88 13.21
CA SER A 169 9.36 -4.30 14.51
C SER A 169 9.25 -3.25 15.63
N LEU A 170 8.98 -1.99 15.29
CA LEU A 170 8.72 -0.96 16.31
C LEU A 170 7.45 -1.25 17.11
N LEU A 171 6.43 -1.83 16.47
CA LEU A 171 5.21 -2.23 17.18
C LEU A 171 5.48 -3.42 18.11
N ASP A 172 6.31 -4.38 17.69
CA ASP A 172 6.69 -5.53 18.53
C ASP A 172 7.49 -5.09 19.77
N GLU A 173 8.35 -4.05 19.62
CA GLU A 173 9.25 -3.60 20.69
C GLU A 173 8.58 -2.61 21.66
N TYR A 174 7.71 -1.75 21.17
CA TYR A 174 7.16 -0.60 21.93
C TYR A 174 5.64 -0.60 22.05
N GLY A 175 4.93 -1.35 21.21
CA GLY A 175 3.47 -1.47 21.25
C GLY A 175 2.95 -2.22 22.47
N ALA A 176 1.68 -2.02 22.77
CA ALA A 176 0.90 -2.82 23.70
C ALA A 176 -0.56 -2.85 23.26
N ALA A 177 -1.40 -3.65 23.94
CA ALA A 177 -2.81 -3.80 23.57
C ALA A 177 -3.60 -2.48 23.52
N ASP A 178 -3.21 -1.50 24.31
CA ASP A 178 -3.90 -0.21 24.47
C ASP A 178 -3.09 0.99 23.98
N ARG A 179 -2.01 0.76 23.22
CA ARG A 179 -1.16 1.84 22.66
C ARG A 179 -0.46 1.41 21.38
N LEU A 180 -0.07 2.39 20.57
CA LEU A 180 0.81 2.16 19.40
C LEU A 180 2.29 2.15 19.83
N LEU A 181 3.03 3.23 19.63
CA LEU A 181 4.45 3.29 19.96
C LEU A 181 4.76 3.96 21.28
N PHE A 182 3.95 4.94 21.69
CA PHE A 182 4.25 5.80 22.82
C PHE A 182 3.28 5.57 23.96
N SER A 183 3.83 5.52 25.18
CA SER A 183 3.07 5.52 26.44
C SER A 183 2.91 6.95 26.97
N ALA A 184 1.99 7.14 27.90
CA ALA A 184 1.84 8.40 28.61
C ALA A 184 3.12 8.84 29.35
N ASP A 185 3.97 7.91 29.77
CA ASP A 185 5.25 8.23 30.41
C ASP A 185 6.29 8.72 29.39
N ASP A 186 6.28 8.18 28.16
CA ASP A 186 7.11 8.70 27.07
C ASP A 186 6.79 10.17 26.77
N TYR A 187 5.51 10.53 26.74
CA TYR A 187 5.06 11.89 26.47
C TYR A 187 5.51 12.92 27.50
N ARG A 188 5.70 12.49 28.77
CA ARG A 188 6.17 13.37 29.84
C ARG A 188 7.65 13.71 29.73
N ASP A 189 8.46 12.80 29.20
CA ASP A 189 9.89 13.01 28.99
C ASP A 189 10.38 12.27 27.73
N LEU A 190 10.17 12.88 26.58
CA LEU A 190 10.57 12.33 25.28
C LEU A 190 12.06 12.06 25.18
N SER A 191 12.90 12.74 25.99
CA SER A 191 14.35 12.53 25.98
C SER A 191 14.77 11.16 26.54
N LYS A 192 13.92 10.55 27.36
CA LYS A 192 14.12 9.21 27.94
C LYS A 192 13.38 8.11 27.19
N SER A 193 12.49 8.46 26.26
CA SER A 193 11.71 7.51 25.49
C SER A 193 12.60 6.66 24.56
N LYS A 194 12.54 5.36 24.74
CA LYS A 194 13.21 4.41 23.83
C LYS A 194 12.54 4.38 22.47
N ALA A 195 11.20 4.47 22.41
CA ALA A 195 10.45 4.55 21.17
C ALA A 195 10.83 5.79 20.37
N MET A 196 10.98 6.96 21.03
CA MET A 196 11.45 8.18 20.38
C MET A 196 12.87 8.02 19.82
N ASN A 197 13.80 7.43 20.56
CA ASN A 197 15.15 7.20 20.09
C ASN A 197 15.19 6.29 18.86
N ALA A 198 14.41 5.20 18.86
CA ALA A 198 14.31 4.29 17.71
C ALA A 198 13.66 4.95 16.49
N LEU A 199 12.72 5.88 16.70
CA LEU A 199 12.09 6.66 15.63
C LEU A 199 13.07 7.68 15.02
N LEU A 200 13.94 8.29 15.81
CA LEU A 200 14.95 9.23 15.32
C LEU A 200 15.93 8.61 14.30
N GLU A 201 16.12 7.29 14.35
CA GLU A 201 16.90 6.56 13.32
C GLU A 201 16.26 6.61 11.94
N GLN A 202 14.95 6.90 11.85
CA GLN A 202 14.18 6.99 10.60
C GLN A 202 14.07 8.42 10.05
N MET A 203 14.77 9.39 10.62
CA MET A 203 14.70 10.82 10.25
C MET A 203 15.10 11.13 8.81
N ASN A 204 15.67 10.16 8.07
CA ASN A 204 15.94 10.31 6.64
C ASN A 204 14.66 10.26 5.76
N ASP A 205 13.51 9.86 6.32
CA ASP A 205 12.21 9.93 5.65
C ASP A 205 11.57 11.31 5.91
N GLU A 206 11.25 12.04 4.84
CA GLU A 206 10.69 13.39 4.89
C GLU A 206 9.33 13.43 5.61
N GLU A 207 8.51 12.38 5.44
CA GLU A 207 7.19 12.31 6.05
C GLU A 207 7.30 12.05 7.55
N VAL A 208 8.22 11.18 7.99
CA VAL A 208 8.51 10.98 9.42
C VAL A 208 8.96 12.28 10.06
N SER A 209 9.89 13.01 9.43
CA SER A 209 10.40 14.28 9.95
C SER A 209 9.29 15.32 10.10
N THR A 210 8.38 15.36 9.13
CA THR A 210 7.23 16.28 9.15
C THR A 210 6.24 15.91 10.25
N LEU A 211 5.85 14.62 10.35
CA LEU A 211 4.93 14.14 11.40
C LEU A 211 5.52 14.27 12.80
N LEU A 212 6.82 14.04 12.96
CA LEU A 212 7.50 14.27 14.23
C LEU A 212 7.46 15.74 14.63
N SER A 213 7.66 16.66 13.69
CA SER A 213 7.57 18.09 13.97
C SER A 213 6.16 18.50 14.41
N MET A 214 5.11 17.96 13.78
CA MET A 214 3.70 18.17 14.20
C MET A 214 3.46 17.59 15.60
N PHE A 215 3.90 16.37 15.85
CA PHE A 215 3.78 15.76 17.17
C PHE A 215 4.48 16.58 18.27
N LEU A 216 5.70 17.07 18.03
CA LEU A 216 6.42 17.89 19.00
C LEU A 216 5.71 19.22 19.28
N LEU A 217 5.08 19.84 18.27
CA LEU A 217 4.25 21.03 18.47
C LEU A 217 3.04 20.72 19.36
N ALA A 218 2.30 19.66 19.05
CA ALA A 218 1.14 19.23 19.83
C ALA A 218 1.54 18.85 21.28
N ASN A 219 2.67 18.15 21.45
CA ASN A 219 3.19 17.81 22.78
C ASN A 219 3.67 19.04 23.57
N ALA A 220 4.00 20.15 22.91
CA ALA A 220 4.31 21.41 23.54
C ALA A 220 3.04 22.28 23.76
N LYS A 221 1.84 21.70 23.66
CA LYS A 221 0.52 22.38 23.73
C LYS A 221 0.41 23.58 22.78
N LYS A 222 0.94 23.44 21.58
CA LYS A 222 0.79 24.43 20.51
C LYS A 222 -0.15 23.89 19.46
N ASN A 223 -1.08 24.74 19.04
CA ASN A 223 -2.05 24.38 18.01
C ASN A 223 -1.35 24.05 16.70
N LEU A 224 -1.84 23.03 16.01
CA LEU A 224 -1.40 22.69 14.68
C LEU A 224 -2.00 23.67 13.67
N ALA A 225 -1.24 23.98 12.62
CA ALA A 225 -1.76 24.79 11.54
C ALA A 225 -2.82 24.00 10.74
N MET A 226 -3.88 24.68 10.29
CA MET A 226 -4.96 24.07 9.49
C MET A 226 -4.50 23.27 8.27
N CYS A 227 -3.30 23.55 7.74
CA CYS A 227 -2.72 22.84 6.61
C CYS A 227 -1.89 21.62 7.01
N SER A 228 -1.63 21.38 8.30
CA SER A 228 -0.67 20.37 8.77
C SER A 228 -0.95 18.99 8.19
N PHE A 229 -2.12 18.42 8.38
CA PHE A 229 -2.45 17.10 7.81
C PHE A 229 -2.70 17.14 6.31
N ARG A 230 -3.05 18.30 5.72
CA ARG A 230 -3.23 18.45 4.26
C ARG A 230 -1.95 18.19 3.48
N LEU A 231 -0.78 18.30 4.11
CA LEU A 231 0.51 17.98 3.50
C LEU A 231 0.60 16.50 3.05
N PHE A 232 -0.21 15.63 3.62
CA PHE A 232 -0.21 14.18 3.33
C PHE A 232 -1.33 13.75 2.39
N VAL A 233 -2.34 14.58 2.13
CA VAL A 233 -3.52 14.22 1.30
C VAL A 233 -3.14 13.87 -0.15
N GLY A 234 -2.08 14.45 -0.70
CA GLY A 234 -1.57 14.16 -2.04
C GLY A 234 -0.55 13.02 -2.11
N LYS A 235 -0.14 12.45 -0.98
CA LYS A 235 0.95 11.46 -0.88
C LYS A 235 0.42 10.03 -0.76
N LYS A 236 -0.56 9.64 -1.59
CA LYS A 236 -1.05 8.26 -1.61
C LYS A 236 0.11 7.31 -1.90
N PRO A 237 0.32 6.26 -1.07
CA PRO A 237 1.27 5.20 -1.39
C PRO A 237 1.00 4.64 -2.78
N LYS A 238 2.07 4.39 -3.53
CA LYS A 238 1.90 3.76 -4.84
C LYS A 238 1.34 2.36 -4.61
N ASP A 239 0.34 2.00 -5.40
CA ASP A 239 -0.28 0.68 -5.29
C ASP A 239 0.81 -0.39 -5.23
N LYS A 240 0.67 -1.34 -4.30
CA LYS A 240 1.54 -2.50 -4.19
C LYS A 240 1.44 -3.22 -5.54
N ILE A 241 2.51 -3.16 -6.31
CA ILE A 241 2.58 -3.93 -7.54
C ILE A 241 2.73 -5.38 -7.07
N GLU A 242 1.60 -6.07 -6.96
CA GLU A 242 1.59 -7.49 -6.69
C GLU A 242 2.25 -8.18 -7.88
N VAL A 243 3.54 -8.47 -7.74
CA VAL A 243 4.28 -9.23 -8.73
C VAL A 243 4.04 -10.69 -8.41
N LEU A 244 3.10 -11.29 -9.12
CA LEU A 244 2.85 -12.74 -9.02
C LEU A 244 4.15 -13.49 -9.36
N SER A 245 4.37 -14.64 -8.69
CA SER A 245 5.51 -15.50 -8.98
C SER A 245 5.48 -15.93 -10.44
N THR A 246 6.66 -15.92 -11.08
CA THR A 246 6.85 -16.43 -12.46
C THR A 246 6.98 -17.95 -12.51
N GLU A 247 7.18 -18.59 -11.36
CA GLU A 247 7.24 -20.05 -11.26
C GLU A 247 5.88 -20.68 -11.54
N VAL A 248 5.89 -21.81 -12.21
CA VAL A 248 4.71 -22.63 -12.50
C VAL A 248 4.64 -23.75 -11.47
N THR A 249 3.56 -23.79 -10.68
CA THR A 249 3.33 -24.85 -9.69
C THR A 249 2.58 -26.03 -10.30
N GLU A 250 2.62 -27.19 -9.63
CA GLU A 250 1.80 -28.35 -10.04
C GLU A 250 0.31 -28.03 -9.98
N GLU A 251 -0.09 -27.22 -9.03
CA GLU A 251 -1.49 -26.77 -8.89
C GLU A 251 -1.90 -25.86 -10.05
N ASP A 252 -1.02 -24.93 -10.48
CA ASP A 252 -1.25 -24.10 -11.66
C ASP A 252 -1.52 -25.00 -12.89
N LEU A 253 -0.72 -26.05 -13.10
CA LEU A 253 -0.86 -26.97 -14.25
C LEU A 253 -2.12 -27.83 -14.14
N LYS A 254 -2.49 -28.30 -12.96
CA LYS A 254 -3.68 -29.11 -12.71
C LYS A 254 -4.97 -28.36 -13.01
N ASN A 255 -4.99 -27.08 -12.69
CA ASN A 255 -6.15 -26.22 -12.86
C ASN A 255 -6.08 -25.35 -14.13
N ALA A 256 -5.08 -25.59 -14.99
CA ALA A 256 -4.86 -24.77 -16.18
C ALA A 256 -6.01 -24.82 -17.18
N VAL A 257 -6.28 -23.68 -17.78
CA VAL A 257 -7.20 -23.51 -18.90
C VAL A 257 -6.37 -23.36 -20.18
N THR A 258 -6.64 -24.21 -21.19
CA THR A 258 -5.92 -24.17 -22.48
C THR A 258 -6.76 -23.40 -23.49
N ASP A 259 -6.14 -22.51 -24.26
CA ASP A 259 -6.81 -21.82 -25.36
C ASP A 259 -6.77 -22.63 -26.68
N GLU A 260 -7.38 -22.09 -27.74
CA GLU A 260 -7.44 -22.71 -29.06
C GLU A 260 -6.06 -22.89 -29.71
N TYR A 261 -5.05 -22.18 -29.26
CA TYR A 261 -3.68 -22.26 -29.77
C TYR A 261 -2.79 -23.19 -28.95
N GLY A 262 -3.33 -23.87 -27.93
CA GLY A 262 -2.58 -24.77 -27.07
C GLY A 262 -1.76 -24.03 -26.00
N VAL A 263 -2.08 -22.79 -25.68
CA VAL A 263 -1.44 -22.05 -24.60
C VAL A 263 -2.22 -22.23 -23.30
N LYS A 264 -1.51 -22.66 -22.25
CA LYS A 264 -2.07 -22.87 -20.91
C LYS A 264 -1.96 -21.61 -20.08
N TYR A 265 -3.07 -21.26 -19.46
CA TYR A 265 -3.19 -20.17 -18.50
C TYR A 265 -3.61 -20.68 -17.12
N SER A 266 -3.30 -19.95 -16.07
CA SER A 266 -3.89 -20.18 -14.74
C SER A 266 -5.42 -20.04 -14.80
N LYS A 267 -6.13 -20.68 -13.86
CA LYS A 267 -7.61 -20.68 -13.81
C LYS A 267 -8.20 -19.26 -13.80
N ASP A 268 -7.55 -18.31 -13.15
CA ASP A 268 -7.95 -16.91 -13.07
C ASP A 268 -7.50 -16.05 -14.28
N GLY A 269 -6.71 -16.64 -15.19
CA GLY A 269 -6.18 -16.00 -16.39
C GLY A 269 -5.00 -15.04 -16.14
N LYS A 270 -4.51 -14.93 -14.92
CA LYS A 270 -3.45 -13.96 -14.57
C LYS A 270 -2.05 -14.42 -14.96
N LYS A 271 -1.82 -15.71 -15.12
CA LYS A 271 -0.53 -16.28 -15.54
C LYS A 271 -0.65 -16.96 -16.88
N LEU A 272 0.23 -16.68 -17.83
CA LEU A 272 0.50 -17.53 -18.98
C LEU A 272 1.54 -18.57 -18.54
N LEU A 273 1.11 -19.81 -18.39
CA LEU A 273 1.91 -20.88 -17.79
C LEU A 273 2.87 -21.51 -18.79
N ARG A 274 2.32 -21.98 -19.93
CA ARG A 274 3.10 -22.77 -20.91
C ARG A 274 2.41 -22.84 -22.26
N VAL A 275 3.19 -22.80 -23.32
CA VAL A 275 2.81 -23.20 -24.68
C VAL A 275 3.02 -24.70 -24.82
N THR A 276 2.02 -25.46 -25.32
CA THR A 276 2.08 -26.91 -25.42
C THR A 276 2.27 -27.41 -26.84
N GLN A 277 2.12 -26.57 -27.85
CA GLN A 277 2.35 -26.86 -29.26
C GLN A 277 2.94 -25.64 -29.97
N ALA A 278 3.58 -25.83 -31.11
CA ALA A 278 4.20 -24.74 -31.85
C ALA A 278 3.15 -23.68 -32.25
N LEU A 279 3.43 -22.44 -31.91
CA LEU A 279 2.69 -21.29 -32.41
C LEU A 279 3.29 -20.83 -33.73
N TYR A 280 2.44 -20.29 -34.61
CA TYR A 280 2.84 -19.81 -35.93
C TYR A 280 2.45 -18.34 -36.07
N GLU A 281 3.29 -17.59 -36.79
CA GLU A 281 3.08 -16.18 -37.14
C GLU A 281 2.90 -15.27 -35.92
N THR A 282 1.69 -14.96 -35.51
CA THR A 282 1.39 -13.97 -34.47
C THR A 282 0.56 -14.58 -33.35
N TYR A 283 0.93 -14.24 -32.11
CA TYR A 283 0.16 -14.62 -30.94
C TYR A 283 -0.11 -13.38 -30.06
N SER A 284 -1.37 -13.21 -29.67
CA SER A 284 -1.81 -12.19 -28.71
C SER A 284 -2.06 -12.82 -27.35
N VAL A 285 -1.31 -12.39 -26.36
CA VAL A 285 -1.48 -12.82 -24.96
C VAL A 285 -2.84 -12.33 -24.46
N LYS A 286 -3.59 -13.19 -23.75
CA LYS A 286 -4.93 -12.85 -23.26
C LYS A 286 -4.92 -11.66 -22.32
N GLU A 287 -5.97 -10.84 -22.41
CA GLU A 287 -6.25 -9.78 -21.44
C GLU A 287 -6.29 -10.34 -20.00
N LYS A 288 -5.98 -9.54 -19.01
CA LYS A 288 -5.81 -9.91 -17.59
C LYS A 288 -4.51 -10.68 -17.27
N THR A 289 -3.74 -11.15 -18.25
CA THR A 289 -2.46 -11.81 -17.98
C THR A 289 -1.49 -10.80 -17.35
N GLN A 290 -1.01 -11.09 -16.14
CA GLN A 290 -0.06 -10.27 -15.41
C GLN A 290 1.36 -10.81 -15.47
N VAL A 291 1.49 -12.13 -15.67
CA VAL A 291 2.78 -12.82 -15.68
C VAL A 291 2.88 -13.76 -16.87
N ILE A 292 3.99 -13.66 -17.58
CA ILE A 292 4.46 -14.71 -18.49
C ILE A 292 5.46 -15.56 -17.71
N CYS A 293 5.11 -16.81 -17.44
CA CYS A 293 5.86 -17.67 -16.53
C CYS A 293 7.23 -18.12 -17.10
N ASP A 294 8.04 -18.70 -16.22
CA ASP A 294 9.34 -19.22 -16.56
C ASP A 294 9.25 -20.29 -17.67
N GLY A 295 10.07 -20.13 -18.72
CA GLY A 295 10.08 -21.03 -19.86
C GLY A 295 8.78 -21.12 -20.66
N ALA A 296 7.86 -20.17 -20.53
CA ALA A 296 6.49 -20.26 -21.05
C ALA A 296 6.39 -20.59 -22.55
N PHE A 297 7.29 -20.08 -23.39
CA PHE A 297 7.31 -20.31 -24.83
C PHE A 297 8.33 -21.39 -25.29
N VAL A 298 8.97 -22.05 -24.33
CA VAL A 298 9.94 -23.13 -24.64
C VAL A 298 9.20 -24.45 -24.84
N LEU A 299 9.31 -25.02 -26.02
CA LEU A 299 8.71 -26.32 -26.35
C LEU A 299 9.70 -27.47 -26.06
N ILE A 300 9.70 -27.93 -24.81
CA ILE A 300 10.45 -29.12 -24.41
C ILE A 300 9.46 -30.28 -24.27
N GLN A 301 9.56 -31.33 -25.08
CA GLN A 301 8.76 -32.55 -24.93
C GLN A 301 9.37 -33.54 -23.94
N ASP A 302 10.70 -33.66 -23.92
CA ASP A 302 11.45 -34.47 -22.97
C ASP A 302 12.72 -33.73 -22.53
N PRO A 303 12.91 -33.43 -21.25
CA PRO A 303 14.12 -32.77 -20.75
C PRO A 303 15.40 -33.59 -20.98
N TYR A 304 15.27 -34.87 -21.24
CA TYR A 304 16.40 -35.81 -21.43
C TYR A 304 16.67 -36.16 -22.91
N ASP A 305 15.76 -35.81 -23.85
CA ASP A 305 15.93 -36.03 -25.27
C ASP A 305 16.20 -34.71 -26.03
N LEU A 306 17.47 -34.30 -26.05
CA LEU A 306 17.93 -33.14 -26.80
C LEU A 306 17.87 -33.30 -28.32
N SER A 307 17.59 -34.51 -28.84
CA SER A 307 17.45 -34.77 -30.28
C SER A 307 16.12 -34.30 -30.86
N ASN A 308 15.13 -33.96 -30.00
CA ASN A 308 13.74 -33.62 -30.36
C ASN A 308 13.36 -32.20 -29.99
N ILE A 309 14.29 -31.24 -30.12
CA ILE A 309 13.99 -29.82 -29.87
C ILE A 309 12.97 -29.35 -30.90
N ARG A 310 11.76 -29.05 -30.42
CA ARG A 310 10.76 -28.38 -31.24
C ARG A 310 10.85 -26.88 -31.02
N TYR A 311 11.03 -26.15 -32.09
CA TYR A 311 11.05 -24.70 -32.06
C TYR A 311 9.62 -24.11 -32.09
N ASN A 312 9.43 -23.02 -31.41
CA ASN A 312 8.25 -22.21 -31.57
C ASN A 312 8.43 -21.33 -32.81
N TYR A 313 7.47 -21.38 -33.74
CA TYR A 313 7.53 -20.62 -35.01
C TYR A 313 6.86 -19.25 -34.93
N VAL A 314 6.51 -18.78 -33.72
CA VAL A 314 5.93 -17.47 -33.52
C VAL A 314 6.90 -16.39 -33.95
N ARG A 315 6.38 -15.43 -34.76
CA ARG A 315 7.15 -14.28 -35.26
C ARG A 315 6.88 -12.99 -34.52
N SER A 316 5.65 -12.81 -34.04
CA SER A 316 5.24 -11.61 -33.32
C SER A 316 4.42 -11.97 -32.09
N ILE A 317 4.68 -11.29 -30.99
CA ILE A 317 3.92 -11.43 -29.75
C ILE A 317 3.43 -10.05 -29.29
N TYR A 318 2.13 -9.96 -29.04
CA TYR A 318 1.48 -8.78 -28.45
C TYR A 318 1.08 -9.07 -27.01
N MET A 319 1.50 -8.20 -26.10
CA MET A 319 1.21 -8.30 -24.67
C MET A 319 0.21 -7.21 -24.25
N PRO A 320 -0.81 -7.55 -23.47
CA PRO A 320 -1.74 -6.56 -22.94
C PRO A 320 -1.08 -5.69 -21.85
N ASN A 321 -1.66 -4.53 -21.57
CA ASN A 321 -1.19 -3.60 -20.54
C ASN A 321 -1.31 -4.14 -19.10
N SER A 322 -1.85 -5.33 -18.91
CA SER A 322 -1.88 -6.03 -17.62
C SER A 322 -0.57 -6.76 -17.30
N VAL A 323 0.31 -7.05 -18.30
CA VAL A 323 1.55 -7.80 -18.07
C VAL A 323 2.55 -6.98 -17.27
N LYS A 324 2.98 -7.51 -16.13
CA LYS A 324 3.92 -6.90 -15.18
C LYS A 324 5.27 -7.61 -15.14
N SER A 325 5.30 -8.93 -15.42
CA SER A 325 6.53 -9.72 -15.30
C SER A 325 6.70 -10.70 -16.45
N ILE A 326 7.94 -10.77 -16.94
CA ILE A 326 8.40 -11.79 -17.89
C ILE A 326 9.37 -12.69 -17.14
N GLY A 327 9.07 -13.97 -17.05
CA GLY A 327 9.81 -14.97 -16.29
C GLY A 327 11.16 -15.35 -16.90
N SER A 328 11.90 -16.16 -16.15
CA SER A 328 13.20 -16.65 -16.58
C SER A 328 13.05 -17.57 -17.79
N GLY A 329 13.84 -17.33 -18.84
CA GLY A 329 13.78 -18.13 -20.08
C GLY A 329 12.42 -18.10 -20.79
N ALA A 330 11.52 -17.17 -20.49
CA ALA A 330 10.15 -17.17 -20.99
C ALA A 330 10.07 -17.32 -22.53
N PHE A 331 10.97 -16.66 -23.26
CA PHE A 331 11.07 -16.70 -24.72
C PHE A 331 12.42 -17.29 -25.19
N SER A 332 13.10 -18.04 -24.33
CA SER A 332 14.39 -18.66 -24.68
C SER A 332 14.25 -19.54 -25.92
N SER A 333 15.20 -19.41 -26.84
CA SER A 333 15.24 -20.14 -28.10
C SER A 333 14.01 -19.94 -29.02
N CYS A 334 13.31 -18.84 -28.90
CA CYS A 334 12.31 -18.41 -29.87
C CYS A 334 13.03 -17.81 -31.10
N ILE A 335 13.71 -18.67 -31.86
CA ILE A 335 14.63 -18.28 -32.97
C ILE A 335 13.93 -17.62 -34.17
N PHE A 336 12.60 -17.71 -34.25
CA PHE A 336 11.78 -17.06 -35.28
C PHE A 336 11.10 -15.78 -34.81
N LEU A 337 11.21 -15.45 -33.49
CA LEU A 337 10.61 -14.27 -32.93
C LEU A 337 11.33 -12.99 -33.43
N SER A 338 10.70 -12.26 -34.34
CA SER A 338 11.26 -11.03 -34.93
C SER A 338 10.76 -9.75 -34.29
N ASN A 339 9.57 -9.80 -33.68
CA ASN A 339 8.94 -8.64 -33.05
C ASN A 339 8.24 -9.01 -31.74
N ILE A 340 8.40 -8.18 -30.75
CA ILE A 340 7.70 -8.27 -29.48
C ILE A 340 7.30 -6.87 -29.00
N ASP A 341 6.02 -6.70 -28.72
CA ASP A 341 5.49 -5.45 -28.19
C ASP A 341 5.30 -5.57 -26.67
N MET A 342 6.20 -4.91 -25.93
CA MET A 342 6.23 -4.91 -24.47
C MET A 342 5.51 -3.66 -23.94
N PRO A 343 4.43 -3.80 -23.16
CA PRO A 343 3.73 -2.65 -22.60
C PRO A 343 4.52 -1.96 -21.48
N ASN A 344 4.22 -0.67 -21.24
CA ASN A 344 4.86 0.10 -20.16
C ASN A 344 4.56 -0.41 -18.74
N SER A 345 3.63 -1.35 -18.60
CA SER A 345 3.31 -2.03 -17.34
C SER A 345 4.36 -3.07 -16.91
N VAL A 346 5.24 -3.51 -17.83
CA VAL A 346 6.29 -4.48 -17.52
C VAL A 346 7.32 -3.88 -16.57
N ILE A 347 7.55 -4.57 -15.44
CA ILE A 347 8.41 -4.14 -14.33
C ILE A 347 9.69 -4.96 -14.29
N SER A 348 9.60 -6.25 -14.63
CA SER A 348 10.72 -7.17 -14.54
C SER A 348 10.86 -8.06 -15.76
N ILE A 349 12.12 -8.26 -16.19
CA ILE A 349 12.53 -9.20 -17.21
C ILE A 349 13.46 -10.20 -16.52
N GLY A 350 13.12 -11.50 -16.56
CA GLY A 350 13.84 -12.58 -15.89
C GLY A 350 15.18 -12.95 -16.53
N ASP A 351 15.90 -13.86 -15.86
CA ASP A 351 17.16 -14.40 -16.35
C ASP A 351 16.93 -15.14 -17.69
N TYR A 352 17.77 -14.90 -18.70
CA TYR A 352 17.68 -15.57 -20.00
C TYR A 352 16.34 -15.41 -20.74
N ALA A 353 15.55 -14.41 -20.40
CA ALA A 353 14.17 -14.27 -20.89
C ALA A 353 14.05 -14.31 -22.41
N PHE A 354 15.00 -13.70 -23.14
CA PHE A 354 15.08 -13.68 -24.62
C PHE A 354 16.35 -14.33 -25.14
N MET A 355 16.94 -15.26 -24.38
CA MET A 355 18.15 -15.95 -24.81
C MET A 355 17.94 -16.62 -26.17
N ASP A 356 18.91 -16.41 -27.10
CA ASP A 356 18.91 -16.98 -28.44
C ASP A 356 17.66 -16.65 -29.31
N CYS A 357 17.05 -15.50 -29.08
CA CYS A 357 16.08 -14.91 -30.01
C CYS A 357 16.85 -14.29 -31.18
N SER A 358 17.43 -15.14 -32.03
CA SER A 358 18.47 -14.74 -32.99
C SER A 358 18.00 -13.80 -34.10
N VAL A 359 16.70 -13.76 -34.44
CA VAL A 359 16.11 -12.87 -35.44
C VAL A 359 15.38 -11.68 -34.86
N LEU A 360 15.32 -11.54 -33.52
CA LEU A 360 14.72 -10.40 -32.86
C LEU A 360 15.50 -9.13 -33.21
N SER A 361 14.90 -8.25 -34.01
CA SER A 361 15.56 -7.07 -34.55
C SER A 361 15.12 -5.77 -33.87
N ASN A 362 13.89 -5.73 -33.38
CA ASN A 362 13.31 -4.57 -32.71
C ASN A 362 12.85 -4.95 -31.31
N LEU A 363 13.46 -4.34 -30.32
CA LEU A 363 13.05 -4.46 -28.93
C LEU A 363 13.17 -3.10 -28.25
N VAL A 364 12.10 -2.66 -27.64
CA VAL A 364 12.08 -1.48 -26.78
C VAL A 364 11.88 -1.95 -25.35
N ILE A 365 12.83 -1.62 -24.46
CA ILE A 365 12.65 -1.84 -23.02
C ILE A 365 11.81 -0.65 -22.49
N PRO A 366 10.59 -0.91 -21.99
CA PRO A 366 9.69 0.15 -21.56
C PRO A 366 10.21 0.92 -20.33
N ASP A 367 9.76 2.16 -20.18
CA ASP A 367 10.09 3.01 -19.02
C ASP A 367 9.53 2.49 -17.67
N GLY A 368 8.70 1.44 -17.68
CA GLY A 368 8.24 0.73 -16.49
C GLY A 368 9.25 -0.25 -15.89
N VAL A 369 10.23 -0.72 -16.68
CA VAL A 369 11.14 -1.81 -16.29
C VAL A 369 12.10 -1.35 -15.19
N ILE A 370 12.08 -2.07 -14.05
CA ILE A 370 12.92 -1.80 -12.87
C ILE A 370 14.10 -2.77 -12.80
N SER A 371 13.90 -4.03 -13.26
CA SER A 371 14.93 -5.08 -13.17
C SER A 371 15.08 -5.88 -14.43
N ILE A 372 16.34 -6.23 -14.78
CA ILE A 372 16.70 -7.07 -15.91
C ILE A 372 17.62 -8.19 -15.41
N GLY A 373 17.30 -9.43 -15.76
CA GLY A 373 18.00 -10.64 -15.37
C GLY A 373 19.31 -10.90 -16.13
N CYS A 374 20.09 -11.84 -15.62
CA CYS A 374 21.34 -12.28 -16.22
C CYS A 374 21.06 -12.92 -17.61
N GLY A 375 21.86 -12.58 -18.61
CA GLY A 375 21.73 -13.17 -19.95
C GLY A 375 20.39 -12.91 -20.64
N ALA A 376 19.59 -11.94 -20.17
CA ALA A 376 18.24 -11.70 -20.68
C ALA A 376 18.19 -11.56 -22.21
N PHE A 377 19.26 -11.02 -22.83
CA PHE A 377 19.39 -10.83 -24.28
C PHE A 377 20.60 -11.59 -24.85
N TRP A 378 20.97 -12.69 -24.21
CA TRP A 378 22.10 -13.50 -24.66
C TRP A 378 21.86 -14.03 -26.08
N LYS A 379 22.83 -13.82 -27.00
CA LYS A 379 22.77 -14.22 -28.42
C LYS A 379 21.59 -13.65 -29.23
N CYS A 380 21.04 -12.49 -28.84
CA CYS A 380 20.08 -11.76 -29.70
C CYS A 380 20.83 -11.07 -30.86
N ASN A 381 21.33 -11.83 -31.81
CA ASN A 381 22.31 -11.34 -32.79
C ASN A 381 21.76 -10.34 -33.81
N SER A 382 20.45 -10.33 -34.08
CA SER A 382 19.82 -9.37 -34.99
C SER A 382 19.48 -8.04 -34.31
N LEU A 383 19.58 -7.97 -32.98
CA LEU A 383 19.24 -6.79 -32.22
C LEU A 383 20.40 -5.77 -32.28
N SER A 384 20.27 -4.75 -33.12
CA SER A 384 21.35 -3.81 -33.42
C SER A 384 21.62 -2.81 -32.30
N SER A 385 20.60 -2.46 -31.49
CA SER A 385 20.74 -1.53 -30.38
C SER A 385 19.72 -1.80 -29.29
N ILE A 386 20.10 -1.50 -28.07
CA ILE A 386 19.23 -1.50 -26.88
C ILE A 386 19.38 -0.19 -26.12
N VAL A 387 18.25 0.32 -25.63
CA VAL A 387 18.21 1.48 -24.74
C VAL A 387 17.80 1.01 -23.34
N ILE A 388 18.63 1.31 -22.34
CA ILE A 388 18.31 1.07 -20.93
C ILE A 388 17.66 2.33 -20.35
N PRO A 389 16.36 2.30 -20.01
CA PRO A 389 15.64 3.46 -19.52
C PRO A 389 16.05 3.89 -18.10
N LYS A 390 15.63 5.08 -17.69
CA LYS A 390 15.89 5.63 -16.34
C LYS A 390 15.31 4.78 -15.21
N SER A 391 14.25 4.06 -15.47
CA SER A 391 13.54 3.21 -14.52
C SER A 391 14.36 2.02 -14.04
N VAL A 392 15.32 1.52 -14.85
CA VAL A 392 16.11 0.33 -14.49
C VAL A 392 17.05 0.63 -13.32
N LYS A 393 16.79 -0.05 -12.20
CA LYS A 393 17.54 0.09 -10.94
C LYS A 393 18.37 -1.14 -10.59
N LYS A 394 18.04 -2.31 -11.17
CA LYS A 394 18.69 -3.59 -10.87
C LYS A 394 19.01 -4.33 -12.16
N MET A 395 20.24 -4.86 -12.27
CA MET A 395 20.63 -5.84 -13.27
C MET A 395 21.33 -6.98 -12.56
N LYS A 396 20.98 -8.21 -12.91
CA LYS A 396 21.59 -9.41 -12.37
C LYS A 396 22.63 -9.93 -13.38
N GLY A 397 23.90 -10.01 -12.99
CA GLY A 397 24.96 -10.40 -13.88
C GLY A 397 25.08 -9.53 -15.14
N ASN A 398 25.42 -10.13 -16.28
CA ASN A 398 25.47 -9.45 -17.57
C ASN A 398 24.25 -9.82 -18.43
N PRO A 399 23.26 -8.92 -18.63
CA PRO A 399 22.10 -9.19 -19.47
C PRO A 399 22.44 -9.40 -20.97
N PHE A 400 23.61 -8.89 -21.42
CA PHE A 400 23.99 -8.78 -22.84
C PHE A 400 25.14 -9.73 -23.22
N MET A 401 25.27 -10.88 -22.57
CA MET A 401 26.30 -11.86 -22.92
C MET A 401 26.24 -12.25 -24.40
N CYS A 402 27.39 -12.26 -25.07
CA CYS A 402 27.50 -12.59 -26.51
C CYS A 402 26.59 -11.76 -27.44
N TRP A 403 26.25 -10.54 -27.03
CA TRP A 403 25.52 -9.56 -27.84
C TRP A 403 26.50 -8.44 -28.27
N ASN A 404 26.49 -8.07 -29.55
CA ASN A 404 27.44 -7.12 -30.13
C ASN A 404 26.80 -5.80 -30.60
N GLY A 405 25.57 -5.53 -30.19
CA GLY A 405 24.86 -4.31 -30.58
C GLY A 405 25.30 -3.05 -29.81
N LYS A 406 24.66 -1.94 -30.12
CA LYS A 406 24.93 -0.64 -29.48
C LYS A 406 24.06 -0.46 -28.24
N LEU A 407 24.69 -0.22 -27.10
CA LEU A 407 24.01 0.02 -25.82
C LEU A 407 23.96 1.53 -25.51
N LYS A 408 22.75 2.06 -25.26
CA LYS A 408 22.55 3.42 -24.74
C LYS A 408 21.92 3.34 -23.37
N VAL A 409 22.53 3.97 -22.37
CA VAL A 409 22.10 3.87 -20.97
C VAL A 409 21.65 5.23 -20.46
N PHE A 410 20.37 5.31 -20.07
CA PHE A 410 19.78 6.46 -19.38
C PHE A 410 19.60 6.23 -17.86
N SER A 411 19.78 4.98 -17.40
CA SER A 411 19.69 4.65 -15.97
C SER A 411 20.69 5.46 -15.15
N THR A 412 20.23 5.92 -13.99
CA THR A 412 21.09 6.62 -13.01
C THR A 412 22.00 5.65 -12.24
N MET A 413 21.68 4.35 -12.26
CA MET A 413 22.39 3.31 -11.51
C MET A 413 23.55 2.68 -12.30
N PHE A 414 23.52 2.77 -13.63
CA PHE A 414 24.50 2.14 -14.51
C PHE A 414 25.16 3.15 -15.42
N THR A 415 26.36 2.81 -15.90
CA THR A 415 27.07 3.59 -16.93
C THR A 415 27.72 2.62 -17.92
N TYR A 416 27.82 3.04 -19.18
CA TYR A 416 28.41 2.25 -20.24
C TYR A 416 29.61 3.01 -20.82
N VAL A 417 30.80 2.47 -20.68
CA VAL A 417 32.04 3.08 -21.14
C VAL A 417 32.96 2.02 -21.77
N GLY A 418 33.48 2.30 -22.95
CA GLY A 418 34.47 1.44 -23.62
C GLY A 418 33.98 -0.01 -23.86
N GLY A 419 32.67 -0.20 -24.09
CA GLY A 419 32.11 -1.53 -24.31
C GLY A 419 31.71 -2.28 -23.02
N VAL A 420 31.92 -1.68 -21.84
CA VAL A 420 31.63 -2.29 -20.54
C VAL A 420 30.52 -1.54 -19.81
N LEU A 421 29.58 -2.30 -19.26
CA LEU A 421 28.51 -1.78 -18.40
C LEU A 421 28.92 -1.89 -16.94
N PHE A 422 28.92 -0.78 -16.23
CA PHE A 422 29.32 -0.69 -14.83
C PHE A 422 28.13 -0.34 -13.94
N ASP A 423 28.01 -0.99 -12.79
CA ASP A 423 27.17 -0.58 -11.69
C ASP A 423 27.89 0.54 -10.91
N LYS A 424 27.26 1.72 -10.84
CA LYS A 424 27.84 2.91 -10.17
C LYS A 424 28.02 2.75 -8.65
N LYS A 425 27.18 1.90 -8.01
CA LYS A 425 27.27 1.62 -6.57
C LYS A 425 28.43 0.70 -6.23
N ASN A 426 28.59 -0.36 -7.02
CA ASN A 426 29.52 -1.44 -6.70
C ASN A 426 30.87 -1.31 -7.43
N LYS A 427 31.03 -0.32 -8.31
CA LYS A 427 32.22 -0.12 -9.15
C LYS A 427 32.68 -1.39 -9.91
N LYS A 428 31.72 -2.29 -10.20
CA LYS A 428 31.92 -3.57 -10.90
C LYS A 428 31.09 -3.61 -12.17
#